data_5fd1de5609a75f67d30694cfd02f7a41
#
_entry.id   5fd1de5609a75f67d30694cfd02f7a41
#
_cell.length_a   1.000
_cell.length_b   1.000
_cell.length_c   1.000
_cell.angle_alpha   90.00
_cell.angle_beta   90.00
_cell.angle_gamma   90.00
#
_symmetry.space_group_name_H-M   'P 1'
#
loop_
_entity.id
_entity.type
_entity.pdbx_description
1 polymer ?
#
loop_
_entity_poly.entity_id
_entity_poly.type
_entity_poly.pdbx_seq_one_letter_code
_entity_poly.pdbx_strand_id
1 'polypeptide(L)'
;FKANLVTPSEKNTMRAYAEQMAIPMLSNQITNKNNSYFGAFKDNVRLCSLGTIMEGMASIYFCTDSEDLKKILFKSMSIGNYFLSKTQVKTGIFAGGLPNSANWVKPGVTPNASVIRIDNVQHVASGWLKFQKILDITGLY
;
A
#
# COMPACT_ATOMS: atom_id res chain seq x y z
N PHE A 1 -7.43 13.28 -24.82
CA PHE A 1 -8.32 12.19 -25.28
C PHE A 1 -9.09 11.68 -24.06
N LYS A 2 -10.32 12.22 -23.84
CA LYS A 2 -11.29 11.62 -22.92
C LYS A 2 -12.13 10.65 -23.75
N ALA A 3 -11.63 9.46 -23.99
CA ALA A 3 -12.49 8.38 -24.47
C ALA A 3 -13.38 7.95 -23.29
N ASN A 4 -14.67 8.26 -23.36
CA ASN A 4 -15.65 7.63 -22.49
C ASN A 4 -15.80 6.16 -22.93
N LEU A 5 -14.81 5.34 -22.54
CA LEU A 5 -14.75 3.91 -22.91
C LEU A 5 -15.73 3.06 -22.12
N VAL A 6 -16.41 3.62 -21.12
CA VAL A 6 -17.28 2.91 -20.19
C VAL A 6 -18.55 3.72 -19.93
N THR A 7 -19.69 3.07 -19.95
CA THR A 7 -20.99 3.66 -19.63
C THR A 7 -21.10 3.98 -18.13
N PRO A 8 -22.01 4.88 -17.72
CA PRO A 8 -22.29 5.15 -16.29
C PRO A 8 -22.65 3.88 -15.51
N SER A 9 -23.40 2.95 -16.11
CA SER A 9 -23.75 1.67 -15.47
C SER A 9 -22.53 0.79 -15.21
N GLU A 10 -21.65 0.68 -16.20
CA GLU A 10 -20.40 -0.07 -16.05
C GLU A 10 -19.49 0.54 -15.00
N LYS A 11 -19.39 1.88 -14.94
CA LYS A 11 -18.63 2.58 -13.88
C LYS A 11 -19.14 2.23 -12.50
N ASN A 12 -20.46 2.22 -12.29
CA ASN A 12 -21.07 1.88 -11.01
C ASN A 12 -20.81 0.42 -10.62
N THR A 13 -20.89 -0.49 -11.58
CA THR A 13 -20.58 -1.91 -11.36
C THR A 13 -19.12 -2.11 -11.00
N MET A 14 -18.20 -1.46 -11.72
CA MET A 14 -16.76 -1.52 -11.43
C MET A 14 -16.43 -0.93 -10.06
N ARG A 15 -17.08 0.19 -9.68
CA ARG A 15 -16.92 0.80 -8.36
C ARG A 15 -17.37 -0.14 -7.26
N ALA A 16 -18.58 -0.69 -7.35
CA ALA A 16 -19.11 -1.64 -6.36
C ALA A 16 -18.19 -2.85 -6.18
N TYR A 17 -17.67 -3.38 -7.28
CA TYR A 17 -16.69 -4.47 -7.24
C TYR A 17 -15.39 -4.04 -6.54
N ALA A 18 -14.85 -2.87 -6.87
CA ALA A 18 -13.64 -2.34 -6.25
C ALA A 18 -13.82 -2.13 -4.72
N GLU A 19 -14.98 -1.62 -4.30
CA GLU A 19 -15.32 -1.46 -2.88
C GLU A 19 -15.40 -2.81 -2.14
N GLN A 20 -15.96 -3.83 -2.78
CA GLN A 20 -15.97 -5.19 -2.23
C GLN A 20 -14.56 -5.76 -2.07
N MET A 21 -13.64 -5.47 -3.00
CA MET A 21 -12.24 -5.91 -2.91
C MET A 21 -11.47 -5.24 -1.77
N ALA A 22 -11.92 -4.08 -1.29
CA ALA A 22 -11.31 -3.42 -0.13
C ALA A 22 -11.46 -4.24 1.15
N ILE A 23 -12.56 -4.97 1.32
CA ILE A 23 -12.86 -5.73 2.54
C ILE A 23 -11.75 -6.73 2.89
N PRO A 24 -11.38 -7.69 2.01
CA PRO A 24 -10.30 -8.63 2.30
C PRO A 24 -8.94 -7.94 2.45
N MET A 25 -8.68 -6.85 1.75
CA MET A 25 -7.45 -6.07 1.93
C MET A 25 -7.38 -5.51 3.35
N LEU A 26 -8.42 -4.84 3.81
CA LEU A 26 -8.47 -4.20 5.13
C LEU A 26 -8.44 -5.23 6.27
N SER A 27 -9.19 -6.33 6.15
CA SER A 27 -9.27 -7.37 7.20
C SER A 27 -7.96 -8.11 7.43
N ASN A 28 -7.07 -8.12 6.45
CA ASN A 28 -5.77 -8.79 6.53
C ASN A 28 -4.64 -7.91 7.08
N GLN A 29 -4.90 -6.64 7.39
CA GLN A 29 -3.88 -5.76 7.91
C GLN A 29 -3.58 -6.00 9.40
N ILE A 30 -2.29 -6.03 9.76
CA ILE A 30 -1.83 -6.14 11.14
C ILE A 30 -1.90 -4.76 11.80
N THR A 31 -2.88 -4.58 12.66
CA THR A 31 -3.16 -3.29 13.34
C THR A 31 -2.70 -3.24 14.80
N ASN A 32 -2.19 -4.34 15.35
CA ASN A 32 -1.61 -4.35 16.68
C ASN A 32 -0.23 -3.67 16.68
N LYS A 33 -0.11 -2.53 17.35
CA LYS A 33 1.12 -1.73 17.43
C LYS A 33 2.30 -2.46 18.10
N ASN A 34 2.02 -3.47 18.92
CA ASN A 34 3.07 -4.28 19.58
C ASN A 34 3.61 -5.38 18.67
N ASN A 35 3.03 -5.59 17.50
CA ASN A 35 3.52 -6.54 16.52
C ASN A 35 4.65 -5.91 15.69
N SER A 36 5.77 -6.60 15.52
CA SER A 36 6.89 -6.12 14.69
C SER A 36 6.52 -5.86 13.23
N TYR A 37 5.46 -6.49 12.76
CA TYR A 37 4.86 -6.30 11.44
C TYR A 37 3.65 -5.35 11.44
N PHE A 38 3.52 -4.48 12.45
CA PHE A 38 2.46 -3.47 12.45
C PHE A 38 2.43 -2.68 11.15
N GLY A 39 1.30 -2.68 10.48
CA GLY A 39 1.08 -2.05 9.17
C GLY A 39 1.20 -3.00 7.97
N ALA A 40 1.85 -4.15 8.12
CA ALA A 40 1.86 -5.18 7.08
C ALA A 40 0.49 -5.88 6.97
N PHE A 41 0.31 -6.64 5.89
CA PHE A 41 -0.86 -7.50 5.72
C PHE A 41 -0.51 -8.93 6.12
N LYS A 42 -1.46 -9.65 6.75
CA LYS A 42 -1.26 -11.03 7.20
C LYS A 42 -0.75 -11.88 6.03
N ASP A 43 0.17 -12.79 6.37
CA ASP A 43 0.77 -13.77 5.46
C ASP A 43 1.54 -13.16 4.28
N ASN A 44 1.70 -11.85 4.25
CA ASN A 44 2.35 -11.17 3.15
C ASN A 44 3.54 -10.32 3.64
N VAL A 45 4.70 -10.94 3.67
CA VAL A 45 5.97 -10.28 3.97
C VAL A 45 6.76 -9.88 2.72
N ARG A 46 6.21 -10.16 1.52
CA ARG A 46 6.79 -9.73 0.25
C ARG A 46 6.43 -8.28 -0.01
N LEU A 47 7.44 -7.42 -0.18
CA LEU A 47 7.23 -5.99 -0.34
C LEU A 47 6.55 -5.63 -1.67
N CYS A 48 6.77 -6.43 -2.73
CA CYS A 48 6.04 -6.27 -3.99
C CYS A 48 4.53 -6.38 -3.78
N SER A 49 4.06 -7.45 -3.13
CA SER A 49 2.64 -7.65 -2.86
C SER A 49 2.07 -6.58 -1.93
N LEU A 50 2.85 -6.15 -0.94
CA LEU A 50 2.47 -5.06 -0.06
C LEU A 50 2.28 -3.75 -0.85
N GLY A 51 3.24 -3.42 -1.72
CA GLY A 51 3.14 -2.27 -2.63
C GLY A 51 1.91 -2.34 -3.52
N THR A 52 1.62 -3.51 -4.10
CA THR A 52 0.43 -3.74 -4.93
C THR A 52 -0.87 -3.53 -4.15
N ILE A 53 -0.96 -4.01 -2.90
CA ILE A 53 -2.13 -3.77 -2.05
C ILE A 53 -2.30 -2.28 -1.76
N MET A 54 -1.22 -1.57 -1.43
CA MET A 54 -1.25 -0.12 -1.19
C MET A 54 -1.70 0.65 -2.44
N GLU A 55 -1.20 0.26 -3.59
CA GLU A 55 -1.59 0.82 -4.88
C GLU A 55 -3.07 0.57 -5.20
N GLY A 56 -3.58 -0.62 -4.90
CA GLY A 56 -4.99 -1.00 -5.03
C GLY A 56 -5.88 -0.17 -4.12
N MET A 57 -5.53 -0.06 -2.83
CA MET A 57 -6.29 0.76 -1.87
C MET A 57 -6.36 2.24 -2.27
N ALA A 58 -5.26 2.80 -2.75
CA ALA A 58 -5.24 4.17 -3.26
C ALA A 58 -6.14 4.34 -4.50
N SER A 59 -6.18 3.34 -5.38
CA SER A 59 -7.07 3.35 -6.54
C SER A 59 -8.54 3.29 -6.12
N ILE A 60 -8.88 2.46 -5.13
CA ILE A 60 -10.25 2.40 -4.57
C ILE A 60 -10.63 3.74 -3.92
N TYR A 61 -9.70 4.37 -3.19
CA TYR A 61 -9.90 5.69 -2.58
C TYR A 61 -10.35 6.74 -3.60
N PHE A 62 -9.74 6.74 -4.79
CA PHE A 62 -10.12 7.67 -5.87
C PHE A 62 -11.42 7.30 -6.60
N CYS A 63 -11.83 6.03 -6.53
CA CYS A 63 -13.03 5.55 -7.23
C CYS A 63 -14.29 5.59 -6.38
N THR A 64 -14.18 5.44 -5.05
CA THR A 64 -15.33 5.36 -4.15
C THR A 64 -15.94 6.71 -3.87
N ASP A 65 -17.27 6.73 -3.75
CA ASP A 65 -18.02 7.90 -3.25
C ASP A 65 -18.27 7.81 -1.73
N SER A 66 -17.93 6.68 -1.09
CA SER A 66 -18.12 6.48 0.35
C SER A 66 -17.03 7.18 1.16
N GLU A 67 -17.40 8.26 1.83
CA GLU A 67 -16.48 9.00 2.70
C GLU A 67 -15.96 8.16 3.89
N ASP A 68 -16.79 7.24 4.40
CA ASP A 68 -16.36 6.35 5.48
C ASP A 68 -15.34 5.33 4.98
N LEU A 69 -15.54 4.77 3.79
CA LEU A 69 -14.53 3.89 3.18
C LEU A 69 -13.23 4.65 2.90
N LYS A 70 -13.29 5.90 2.43
CA LYS A 70 -12.10 6.75 2.24
C LYS A 70 -11.32 6.93 3.54
N LYS A 71 -12.00 7.23 4.66
CA LYS A 71 -11.35 7.36 5.99
C LYS A 71 -10.64 6.08 6.40
N ILE A 72 -11.30 4.93 6.21
CA ILE A 72 -10.74 3.62 6.57
C ILE A 72 -9.52 3.31 5.68
N LEU A 73 -9.63 3.51 4.38
CA LEU A 73 -8.54 3.30 3.42
C LEU A 73 -7.35 4.23 3.73
N PHE A 74 -7.61 5.51 4.00
CA PHE A 74 -6.58 6.47 4.37
C PHE A 74 -5.80 6.02 5.62
N LYS A 75 -6.51 5.63 6.68
CA LYS A 75 -5.90 5.10 7.90
C LYS A 75 -5.07 3.84 7.63
N SER A 76 -5.60 2.92 6.85
CA SER A 76 -4.92 1.67 6.49
C SER A 76 -3.65 1.96 5.68
N MET A 77 -3.73 2.84 4.68
CA MET A 77 -2.56 3.25 3.89
C MET A 77 -1.52 3.97 4.75
N SER A 78 -1.91 4.81 5.69
CA SER A 78 -0.97 5.51 6.59
C SER A 78 -0.13 4.53 7.40
N ILE A 79 -0.74 3.51 8.01
CA ILE A 79 0.00 2.51 8.79
C ILE A 79 0.78 1.54 7.89
N GLY A 80 0.29 1.25 6.68
CA GLY A 80 1.03 0.48 5.68
C GLY A 80 2.28 1.20 5.21
N ASN A 81 2.19 2.50 4.94
CA ASN A 81 3.33 3.35 4.58
C ASN A 81 4.37 3.46 5.71
N TYR A 82 3.92 3.55 6.96
CA TYR A 82 4.82 3.46 8.11
C TYR A 82 5.62 2.15 8.11
N PHE A 83 4.97 1.01 7.86
CA PHE A 83 5.66 -0.27 7.75
C PHE A 83 6.65 -0.29 6.57
N LEU A 84 6.23 0.13 5.39
CA LEU A 84 7.09 0.20 4.21
C LEU A 84 8.32 1.06 4.44
N SER A 85 8.16 2.21 5.08
CA SER A 85 9.29 3.11 5.39
C SER A 85 10.32 2.46 6.34
N LYS A 86 9.88 1.59 7.24
CA LYS A 86 10.77 0.81 8.11
C LYS A 86 11.54 -0.27 7.36
N THR A 87 10.97 -0.79 6.28
CA THR A 87 11.59 -1.86 5.48
C THR A 87 12.60 -1.36 4.44
N GLN A 88 12.62 -0.06 4.19
CA GLN A 88 13.56 0.55 3.28
C GLN A 88 14.99 0.48 3.81
N VAL A 89 15.95 0.12 2.96
CA VAL A 89 17.37 0.13 3.28
C VAL A 89 17.82 1.58 3.55
N LYS A 90 18.43 1.83 4.70
CA LYS A 90 18.74 3.21 5.15
C LYS A 90 20.14 3.68 4.78
N THR A 91 21.10 2.76 4.60
CA THR A 91 22.51 3.08 4.43
C THR A 91 23.19 2.19 3.38
N GLY A 92 24.39 2.60 2.94
CA GLY A 92 25.18 1.87 1.96
C GLY A 92 24.74 2.11 0.53
N ILE A 93 25.34 1.35 -0.41
CA ILE A 93 25.09 1.50 -1.86
C ILE A 93 23.66 1.16 -2.28
N PHE A 94 22.90 0.49 -1.42
CA PHE A 94 21.51 0.15 -1.65
C PHE A 94 20.52 1.04 -0.86
N ALA A 95 20.99 2.15 -0.30
CA ALA A 95 20.12 3.09 0.42
C ALA A 95 18.93 3.52 -0.44
N GLY A 96 17.73 3.51 0.16
CA GLY A 96 16.48 3.76 -0.56
C GLY A 96 15.85 2.52 -1.18
N GLY A 97 16.60 1.44 -1.36
CA GLY A 97 16.09 0.19 -1.92
C GLY A 97 15.08 -0.52 -1.03
N LEU A 98 14.25 -1.33 -1.65
CA LEU A 98 13.24 -2.15 -0.98
C LEU A 98 13.59 -3.63 -1.21
N PRO A 99 13.94 -4.38 -0.15
CA PRO A 99 14.27 -5.79 -0.27
C PRO A 99 13.04 -6.63 -0.65
N ASN A 100 13.28 -7.83 -1.14
CA ASN A 100 12.20 -8.72 -1.57
C ASN A 100 11.25 -9.14 -0.42
N SER A 101 11.77 -9.17 0.81
CA SER A 101 11.01 -9.60 1.99
C SER A 101 11.28 -8.70 3.18
N ALA A 102 10.26 -8.53 4.01
CA ALA A 102 10.32 -7.81 5.28
C ALA A 102 10.73 -8.72 6.48
N ASN A 103 11.17 -9.93 6.26
CA ASN A 103 11.51 -10.86 7.35
C ASN A 103 12.56 -10.32 8.34
N TRP A 104 13.41 -9.40 7.88
CA TRP A 104 14.45 -8.77 8.71
C TRP A 104 13.91 -7.74 9.73
N VAL A 105 12.65 -7.30 9.66
CA VAL A 105 12.09 -6.41 10.71
C VAL A 105 11.89 -7.14 12.04
N LYS A 106 12.04 -8.46 12.06
CA LYS A 106 12.09 -9.23 13.29
C LYS A 106 13.42 -9.02 14.01
N PRO A 107 13.42 -8.94 15.36
CA PRO A 107 14.65 -8.89 16.13
C PRO A 107 15.60 -10.05 15.77
N GLY A 108 16.89 -9.75 15.59
CA GLY A 108 17.93 -10.76 15.29
C GLY A 108 18.01 -11.20 13.82
N VAL A 109 17.18 -10.67 12.94
CA VAL A 109 17.27 -10.95 11.49
C VAL A 109 18.00 -9.80 10.79
N THR A 110 19.13 -10.11 10.14
CA THR A 110 19.85 -9.13 9.32
C THR A 110 19.15 -8.93 7.99
N PRO A 111 19.00 -7.67 7.52
CA PRO A 111 18.43 -7.41 6.21
C PRO A 111 19.21 -8.11 5.10
N ASN A 112 18.55 -8.94 4.32
CA ASN A 112 19.15 -9.44 3.09
C ASN A 112 18.98 -8.40 1.98
N ALA A 113 19.85 -7.40 2.00
CA ALA A 113 19.89 -6.34 0.98
C ALA A 113 20.35 -6.84 -0.40
N SER A 114 20.78 -8.10 -0.51
CA SER A 114 21.28 -8.68 -1.77
C SER A 114 20.19 -8.91 -2.81
N VAL A 115 18.91 -8.84 -2.42
CA VAL A 115 17.78 -9.04 -3.35
C VAL A 115 16.86 -7.82 -3.33
N ILE A 116 17.32 -6.75 -3.96
CA ILE A 116 16.46 -5.61 -4.30
C ILE A 116 15.97 -5.82 -5.73
N ARG A 117 14.65 -5.91 -5.89
CA ARG A 117 14.02 -6.12 -7.18
C ARG A 117 13.30 -4.85 -7.62
N ILE A 118 13.35 -4.60 -8.93
CA ILE A 118 12.72 -3.40 -9.50
C ILE A 118 11.20 -3.39 -9.35
N ASP A 119 10.56 -4.56 -9.39
CA ASP A 119 9.12 -4.69 -9.18
C ASP A 119 8.69 -4.30 -7.75
N ASN A 120 9.52 -4.61 -6.74
CA ASN A 120 9.27 -4.16 -5.37
C ASN A 120 9.29 -2.63 -5.28
N VAL A 121 10.30 -2.01 -5.90
CA VAL A 121 10.44 -0.55 -5.91
C VAL A 121 9.29 0.09 -6.70
N GLN A 122 8.94 -0.47 -7.85
CA GLN A 122 7.88 0.06 -8.73
C GLN A 122 6.53 0.12 -8.02
N HIS A 123 6.06 -0.99 -7.44
CA HIS A 123 4.73 -1.04 -6.80
C HIS A 123 4.67 -0.18 -5.54
N VAL A 124 5.73 -0.18 -4.73
CA VAL A 124 5.78 0.66 -3.53
C VAL A 124 5.85 2.14 -3.91
N ALA A 125 6.67 2.51 -4.88
CA ALA A 125 6.76 3.89 -5.35
C ALA A 125 5.43 4.38 -5.95
N SER A 126 4.74 3.55 -6.74
CA SER A 126 3.42 3.85 -7.27
C SER A 126 2.39 4.06 -6.15
N GLY A 127 2.40 3.18 -5.14
CA GLY A 127 1.56 3.32 -3.94
C GLY A 127 1.84 4.62 -3.18
N TRP A 128 3.11 4.96 -2.99
CA TRP A 128 3.51 6.20 -2.30
C TRP A 128 3.11 7.46 -3.08
N LEU A 129 3.30 7.49 -4.38
CA LEU A 129 2.91 8.62 -5.24
C LEU A 129 1.39 8.84 -5.22
N LYS A 130 0.62 7.77 -5.27
CA LYS A 130 -0.85 7.85 -5.15
C LYS A 130 -1.27 8.32 -3.77
N PHE A 131 -0.61 7.85 -2.70
CA PHE A 131 -0.90 8.28 -1.34
C PHE A 131 -0.52 9.75 -1.11
N GLN A 132 0.63 10.21 -1.66
CA GLN A 132 0.99 11.63 -1.65
C GLN A 132 -0.08 12.48 -2.30
N LYS A 133 -0.60 12.07 -3.45
CA LYS A 133 -1.71 12.76 -4.11
C LYS A 133 -2.96 12.84 -3.24
N ILE A 134 -3.24 11.82 -2.43
CA ILE A 134 -4.36 11.85 -1.48
C ILE A 134 -4.08 12.89 -0.38
N LEU A 135 -2.87 12.94 0.16
CA LEU A 135 -2.47 13.96 1.15
C LEU A 135 -2.63 15.38 0.59
N ASP A 136 -2.17 15.61 -0.64
CA ASP A 136 -2.25 16.91 -1.32
C ASP A 136 -3.71 17.38 -1.48
N ILE A 137 -4.62 16.47 -1.82
CA ILE A 137 -6.05 16.78 -2.00
C ILE A 137 -6.75 17.00 -0.66
N THR A 138 -6.36 16.27 0.38
CA THR A 138 -7.02 16.33 1.69
C THR A 138 -6.45 17.39 2.61
N GLY A 139 -5.26 17.93 2.32
CA GLY A 139 -4.54 18.87 3.18
C GLY A 139 -4.05 18.25 4.51
N LEU A 140 -3.96 16.93 4.57
CA LEU A 140 -3.50 16.19 5.76
C LEU A 140 -2.00 15.93 5.64
N TYR A 141 -1.18 16.80 6.23
CA TYR A 141 0.28 16.68 6.35
C TYR A 141 0.69 16.36 7.79
#